data_7ec55162e91f07d46a9ff48e7603245f
#
_entry.id   7ec55162e91f07d46a9ff48e7603245f
#
_cell.length_a   1.000
_cell.length_b   1.000
_cell.length_c   1.000
_cell.angle_alpha   90.00
_cell.angle_beta   90.00
_cell.angle_gamma   90.00
#
_symmetry.space_group_name_H-M   'P 1'
#
loop_
_entity.id
_entity.type
_entity.pdbx_description
1 polymer ?
#
loop_
_entity_poly.entity_id
_entity_poly.type
_entity_poly.pdbx_seq_one_letter_code
_entity_poly.pdbx_strand_id
1 'polypeptide(L)'
;MQRPSEREPKIGYLVSTWPRLSQTFVLNEILALERCGVSLRIFSTKAPRAEPVNAKVARVRAPVTYLNFRRHGWTVLRANLRIARDLPGRYFPTMLRALRYGRRSILERFFQAGYMADLLRHEPVTHLHAHFTTAPTQVAMFTHELVDVPYSFTAHARDIYADTQPSLLRAEMECAQAVVTVSEYNREYLHRIKPHLDGKVRCINYGLDLSEFNFRWPRASDPPPPIILAVARLVEKKGLGDLVLAADILRKRGHNFRLQIIGDGELRHQLRCRVADCGLQDCVSLLGAQPHEKVRLSYERASIFALPCVVAADGDRDGLPNVLLEAMACGLPVVSTPVAGIPELIESERDGLLVAPGDPPALAKALERVLTDAYLRDRLARTARAKIEEHFSIEGSAKRLLDIFVRPVK
;
A
#
# COMPACT_ATOMS: atom_id res chain seq x y z
N MET A 1 -13.94 35.95 25.02
CA MET A 1 -14.07 35.23 23.75
C MET A 1 -13.66 33.77 23.99
N GLN A 2 -14.64 32.89 24.12
CA GLN A 2 -14.42 31.43 24.22
C GLN A 2 -13.84 30.95 22.88
N ARG A 3 -12.72 30.20 22.93
CA ARG A 3 -12.19 29.50 21.74
C ARG A 3 -13.27 28.59 21.20
N PRO A 4 -13.47 28.48 19.85
CA PRO A 4 -14.44 27.56 19.28
C PRO A 4 -14.08 26.16 19.80
N SER A 5 -15.08 25.44 20.34
CA SER A 5 -14.94 24.07 20.80
C SER A 5 -14.28 23.25 19.68
N GLU A 6 -13.11 22.69 19.94
CA GLU A 6 -12.44 21.71 19.07
C GLU A 6 -13.37 20.50 18.98
N ARG A 7 -14.25 20.51 17.99
CA ARG A 7 -15.02 19.30 17.65
C ARG A 7 -13.99 18.27 17.23
N GLU A 8 -14.00 17.10 17.85
CA GLU A 8 -13.17 15.97 17.44
C GLU A 8 -13.26 15.77 15.93
N PRO A 9 -12.13 15.65 15.21
CA PRO A 9 -12.14 15.54 13.76
C PRO A 9 -12.89 14.27 13.35
N LYS A 10 -13.95 14.44 12.58
CA LYS A 10 -14.74 13.34 12.02
C LYS A 10 -14.35 13.15 10.56
N ILE A 11 -13.67 12.06 10.24
CA ILE A 11 -13.07 11.82 8.93
C ILE A 11 -13.85 10.77 8.15
N GLY A 12 -14.25 11.11 6.94
CA GLY A 12 -14.74 10.14 5.96
C GLY A 12 -13.57 9.44 5.25
N TYR A 13 -13.41 8.14 5.46
CA TYR A 13 -12.28 7.36 4.97
C TYR A 13 -12.71 6.48 3.78
N LEU A 14 -12.22 6.80 2.56
CA LEU A 14 -12.68 6.17 1.33
C LEU A 14 -11.73 5.09 0.84
N VAL A 15 -12.27 3.92 0.56
CA VAL A 15 -11.53 2.77 0.02
C VAL A 15 -12.28 2.11 -1.14
N SER A 16 -11.57 1.38 -1.99
CA SER A 16 -12.19 0.65 -3.11
C SER A 16 -13.06 -0.50 -2.62
N THR A 17 -12.54 -1.32 -1.70
CA THR A 17 -13.21 -2.50 -1.14
C THR A 17 -12.81 -2.64 0.32
N TRP A 18 -13.77 -2.83 1.21
CA TRP A 18 -13.53 -3.03 2.63
C TRP A 18 -14.34 -4.21 3.18
N PRO A 19 -13.75 -5.09 3.99
CA PRO A 19 -12.30 -5.26 4.21
C PRO A 19 -11.60 -5.94 3.03
N ARG A 20 -10.25 -5.85 2.96
CA ARG A 20 -9.44 -6.51 1.93
C ARG A 20 -8.14 -7.04 2.51
N LEU A 21 -7.84 -8.32 2.27
CA LEU A 21 -6.65 -9.00 2.83
C LEU A 21 -5.33 -8.35 2.41
N SER A 22 -5.21 -7.93 1.15
CA SER A 22 -3.98 -7.35 0.59
C SER A 22 -3.72 -5.88 0.97
N GLN A 23 -4.59 -5.25 1.76
CA GLN A 23 -4.48 -3.84 2.16
C GLN A 23 -4.29 -3.70 3.68
N THR A 24 -3.35 -4.47 4.24
CA THR A 24 -3.04 -4.45 5.68
C THR A 24 -2.60 -3.07 6.16
N PHE A 25 -1.92 -2.29 5.32
CA PHE A 25 -1.49 -0.93 5.64
C PHE A 25 -2.67 0.01 5.86
N VAL A 26 -3.76 -0.08 5.06
CA VAL A 26 -4.99 0.69 5.27
C VAL A 26 -5.64 0.33 6.60
N LEU A 27 -5.72 -0.97 6.92
CA LEU A 27 -6.27 -1.46 8.19
C LEU A 27 -5.45 -0.95 9.39
N ASN A 28 -4.13 -1.03 9.32
CA ASN A 28 -3.24 -0.56 10.38
C ASN A 28 -3.32 0.95 10.56
N GLU A 29 -3.44 1.72 9.48
CA GLU A 29 -3.62 3.17 9.51
C GLU A 29 -4.96 3.56 10.16
N ILE A 30 -6.07 2.90 9.80
CA ILE A 30 -7.37 3.11 10.44
C ILE A 30 -7.28 2.87 11.95
N LEU A 31 -6.71 1.73 12.38
CA LEU A 31 -6.55 1.40 13.78
C LEU A 31 -5.65 2.40 14.52
N ALA A 32 -4.61 2.90 13.88
CA ALA A 32 -3.73 3.91 14.47
C ALA A 32 -4.44 5.27 14.63
N LEU A 33 -5.20 5.71 13.63
CA LEU A 33 -6.01 6.92 13.70
C LEU A 33 -7.08 6.81 14.81
N GLU A 34 -7.75 5.67 14.95
CA GLU A 34 -8.70 5.43 16.04
C GLU A 34 -8.03 5.45 17.42
N ARG A 35 -6.77 4.97 17.55
CA ARG A 35 -5.97 5.10 18.78
C ARG A 35 -5.60 6.55 19.07
N CYS A 36 -5.43 7.38 18.06
CA CYS A 36 -5.22 8.83 18.20
C CYS A 36 -6.52 9.61 18.54
N GLY A 37 -7.65 8.94 18.75
CA GLY A 37 -8.92 9.57 19.10
C GLY A 37 -9.69 10.13 17.90
N VAL A 38 -9.33 9.78 16.67
CA VAL A 38 -10.02 10.24 15.46
C VAL A 38 -11.32 9.46 15.27
N SER A 39 -12.45 10.17 15.11
CA SER A 39 -13.71 9.58 14.72
C SER A 39 -13.72 9.30 13.21
N LEU A 40 -13.73 8.03 12.82
CA LEU A 40 -13.71 7.60 11.42
C LEU A 40 -15.08 7.08 10.96
N ARG A 41 -15.39 7.30 9.68
CA ARG A 41 -16.47 6.61 8.96
C ARG A 41 -15.91 6.07 7.64
N ILE A 42 -15.98 4.76 7.44
CA ILE A 42 -15.44 4.10 6.25
C ILE A 42 -16.49 4.09 5.14
N PHE A 43 -16.12 4.57 3.96
CA PHE A 43 -16.91 4.51 2.74
C PHE A 43 -16.23 3.57 1.74
N SER A 44 -16.90 2.51 1.33
CA SER A 44 -16.40 1.54 0.36
C SER A 44 -17.13 1.69 -0.96
N THR A 45 -16.39 1.90 -2.06
CA THR A 45 -17.02 2.07 -3.40
C THR A 45 -17.54 0.76 -3.98
N LYS A 46 -17.07 -0.39 -3.46
CA LYS A 46 -17.50 -1.74 -3.86
C LYS A 46 -17.96 -2.55 -2.66
N ALA A 47 -18.77 -3.57 -2.91
CA ALA A 47 -19.12 -4.55 -1.88
C ALA A 47 -17.89 -5.37 -1.44
N PRO A 48 -17.90 -5.92 -0.22
CA PRO A 48 -16.85 -6.83 0.23
C PRO A 48 -16.80 -8.07 -0.66
N ARG A 49 -15.62 -8.67 -0.78
CA ARG A 49 -15.42 -9.94 -1.47
C ARG A 49 -15.47 -11.08 -0.46
N ALA A 50 -15.83 -12.29 -0.93
CA ALA A 50 -15.72 -13.51 -0.15
C ALA A 50 -14.23 -13.95 -0.09
N GLU A 51 -13.41 -13.19 0.63
CA GLU A 51 -11.97 -13.46 0.85
C GLU A 51 -11.74 -13.63 2.35
N PRO A 52 -10.71 -14.39 2.76
CA PRO A 52 -10.27 -14.38 4.15
C PRO A 52 -10.00 -12.96 4.64
N VAL A 53 -10.42 -12.66 5.84
CA VAL A 53 -10.30 -11.32 6.44
C VAL A 53 -9.24 -11.37 7.54
N ASN A 54 -8.43 -10.32 7.66
CA ASN A 54 -7.50 -10.17 8.77
C ASN A 54 -8.28 -10.06 10.09
N ALA A 55 -7.89 -10.83 11.11
CA ALA A 55 -8.55 -10.84 12.42
C ALA A 55 -8.67 -9.45 13.08
N LYS A 56 -7.72 -8.54 12.80
CA LYS A 56 -7.75 -7.16 13.29
C LYS A 56 -8.93 -6.33 12.78
N VAL A 57 -9.60 -6.73 11.70
CA VAL A 57 -10.79 -6.01 11.20
C VAL A 57 -11.88 -5.95 12.26
N ALA A 58 -12.00 -6.97 13.11
CA ALA A 58 -12.93 -6.98 14.23
C ALA A 58 -12.65 -5.90 15.31
N ARG A 59 -11.45 -5.30 15.31
CA ARG A 59 -11.06 -4.23 16.24
C ARG A 59 -11.40 -2.83 15.73
N VAL A 60 -11.78 -2.69 14.46
CA VAL A 60 -12.16 -1.41 13.85
C VAL A 60 -13.53 -1.00 14.36
N ARG A 61 -13.63 0.19 14.93
CA ARG A 61 -14.85 0.78 15.49
C ARG A 61 -15.65 1.59 14.47
N ALA A 62 -14.97 2.08 13.43
CA ALA A 62 -15.57 2.93 12.39
C ALA A 62 -16.73 2.24 11.68
N PRO A 63 -17.92 2.86 11.59
CA PRO A 63 -19.03 2.33 10.80
C PRO A 63 -18.68 2.31 9.32
N VAL A 64 -19.16 1.28 8.61
CA VAL A 64 -18.89 1.08 7.18
C VAL A 64 -20.15 1.35 6.35
N THR A 65 -20.02 2.19 5.35
CA THR A 65 -21.08 2.47 4.36
C THR A 65 -20.61 2.02 2.96
N TYR A 66 -21.41 1.20 2.29
CA TYR A 66 -21.14 0.73 0.93
C TYR A 66 -21.87 1.59 -0.10
N LEU A 67 -21.11 2.21 -1.02
CA LEU A 67 -21.64 3.14 -2.04
C LEU A 67 -22.01 2.43 -3.36
N ASN A 68 -22.16 1.10 -3.35
CA ASN A 68 -22.32 0.34 -4.58
C ASN A 68 -23.77 0.35 -5.11
N PHE A 69 -23.92 0.53 -6.43
CA PHE A 69 -25.21 0.56 -7.12
C PHE A 69 -25.98 -0.76 -7.07
N ARG A 70 -25.30 -1.91 -7.16
CA ARG A 70 -25.96 -3.21 -7.27
C ARG A 70 -26.82 -3.54 -6.06
N ARG A 71 -26.44 -3.00 -4.90
CA ARG A 71 -27.11 -3.25 -3.61
C ARG A 71 -28.08 -2.15 -3.22
N HIS A 72 -27.88 -0.93 -3.72
CA HIS A 72 -28.58 0.28 -3.26
C HIS A 72 -29.08 1.17 -4.43
N GLY A 73 -29.35 0.64 -5.61
CA GLY A 73 -29.64 1.40 -6.83
C GLY A 73 -30.72 2.47 -6.66
N TRP A 74 -31.86 2.12 -6.04
CA TRP A 74 -32.94 3.07 -5.77
C TRP A 74 -32.56 4.14 -4.74
N THR A 75 -31.79 3.79 -3.72
CA THR A 75 -31.30 4.73 -2.71
C THR A 75 -30.36 5.74 -3.35
N VAL A 76 -29.41 5.26 -4.18
CA VAL A 76 -28.48 6.11 -4.93
C VAL A 76 -29.22 7.04 -5.88
N LEU A 77 -30.23 6.54 -6.61
CA LEU A 77 -31.04 7.38 -7.52
C LEU A 77 -31.78 8.46 -6.76
N ARG A 78 -32.49 8.11 -5.68
CA ARG A 78 -33.23 9.08 -4.84
C ARG A 78 -32.30 10.13 -4.23
N ALA A 79 -31.13 9.73 -3.75
CA ALA A 79 -30.13 10.65 -3.21
C ALA A 79 -29.66 11.65 -4.26
N ASN A 80 -29.33 11.18 -5.47
CA ASN A 80 -28.93 12.05 -6.57
C ASN A 80 -30.04 13.01 -7.00
N LEU A 81 -31.31 12.58 -7.03
CA LEU A 81 -32.45 13.46 -7.30
C LEU A 81 -32.61 14.56 -6.24
N ARG A 82 -32.39 14.23 -4.94
CA ARG A 82 -32.38 15.23 -3.85
C ARG A 82 -31.27 16.26 -4.04
N ILE A 83 -30.02 15.78 -4.30
CA ILE A 83 -28.87 16.67 -4.51
C ILE A 83 -29.09 17.55 -5.77
N ALA A 84 -29.58 16.96 -6.86
CA ALA A 84 -29.88 17.71 -8.09
C ALA A 84 -30.93 18.81 -7.86
N ARG A 85 -31.97 18.54 -7.06
CA ARG A 85 -33.00 19.52 -6.69
C ARG A 85 -32.48 20.60 -5.76
N ASP A 86 -31.72 20.20 -4.72
CA ASP A 86 -31.30 21.10 -3.63
C ASP A 86 -30.04 21.91 -3.97
N LEU A 87 -29.17 21.38 -4.83
CA LEU A 87 -27.88 21.99 -5.24
C LEU A 87 -27.68 21.95 -6.77
N PRO A 88 -28.64 22.44 -7.58
CA PRO A 88 -28.59 22.33 -9.06
C PRO A 88 -27.34 22.97 -9.66
N GLY A 89 -26.93 24.14 -9.10
CA GLY A 89 -25.75 24.89 -9.57
C GLY A 89 -24.42 24.18 -9.35
N ARG A 90 -24.38 23.17 -8.49
CA ARG A 90 -23.20 22.30 -8.30
C ARG A 90 -23.37 20.96 -9.00
N TYR A 91 -24.57 20.38 -8.95
CA TYR A 91 -24.84 19.04 -9.48
C TYR A 91 -24.63 18.95 -11.00
N PHE A 92 -25.27 19.84 -11.78
CA PHE A 92 -25.20 19.75 -13.24
C PHE A 92 -23.82 20.09 -13.82
N PRO A 93 -23.06 21.08 -13.35
CA PRO A 93 -21.68 21.29 -13.79
C PRO A 93 -20.76 20.10 -13.47
N THR A 94 -20.86 19.52 -12.27
CA THR A 94 -20.07 18.33 -11.88
C THR A 94 -20.44 17.10 -12.72
N MET A 95 -21.75 16.91 -13.01
CA MET A 95 -22.21 15.84 -13.90
C MET A 95 -21.65 16.03 -15.33
N LEU A 96 -21.67 17.25 -15.85
CA LEU A 96 -21.12 17.55 -17.18
C LEU A 96 -19.61 17.29 -17.22
N ARG A 97 -18.88 17.63 -16.15
CA ARG A 97 -17.46 17.27 -16.00
C ARG A 97 -17.25 15.76 -16.03
N ALA A 98 -18.06 15.00 -15.28
CA ALA A 98 -17.99 13.54 -15.27
C ALA A 98 -18.24 12.93 -16.66
N LEU A 99 -19.21 13.47 -17.40
CA LEU A 99 -19.50 13.06 -18.78
C LEU A 99 -18.36 13.33 -19.76
N ARG A 100 -17.66 14.47 -19.62
CA ARG A 100 -16.52 14.84 -20.48
C ARG A 100 -15.36 13.84 -20.43
N TYR A 101 -15.20 13.07 -19.36
CA TYR A 101 -14.19 11.98 -19.30
C TYR A 101 -14.53 10.78 -20.19
N GLY A 102 -15.77 10.69 -20.72
CA GLY A 102 -16.18 9.69 -21.72
C GLY A 102 -16.17 8.23 -21.23
N ARG A 103 -16.11 7.99 -19.92
CA ARG A 103 -16.05 6.64 -19.34
C ARG A 103 -17.24 6.37 -18.43
N ARG A 104 -17.96 5.27 -18.71
CA ARG A 104 -19.06 4.80 -17.85
C ARG A 104 -18.67 4.65 -16.38
N SER A 105 -17.44 4.22 -16.10
CA SER A 105 -16.93 4.08 -14.74
C SER A 105 -16.87 5.42 -14.01
N ILE A 106 -16.50 6.53 -14.67
CA ILE A 106 -16.43 7.86 -14.04
C ILE A 106 -17.83 8.37 -13.73
N LEU A 107 -18.80 8.15 -14.62
CA LEU A 107 -20.19 8.48 -14.36
C LEU A 107 -20.76 7.69 -13.17
N GLU A 108 -20.40 6.41 -13.03
CA GLU A 108 -20.73 5.61 -11.84
C GLU A 108 -20.17 6.26 -10.56
N ARG A 109 -18.92 6.77 -10.59
CA ARG A 109 -18.30 7.46 -9.43
C ARG A 109 -19.02 8.77 -9.09
N PHE A 110 -19.46 9.51 -10.10
CA PHE A 110 -20.29 10.72 -9.90
C PHE A 110 -21.57 10.37 -9.14
N PHE A 111 -22.30 9.33 -9.54
CA PHE A 111 -23.53 8.96 -8.83
C PHE A 111 -23.25 8.40 -7.42
N GLN A 112 -22.12 7.69 -7.20
CA GLN A 112 -21.69 7.31 -5.86
C GLN A 112 -21.38 8.54 -5.00
N ALA A 113 -20.77 9.58 -5.59
CA ALA A 113 -20.51 10.86 -4.93
C ALA A 113 -21.81 11.60 -4.58
N GLY A 114 -22.81 11.61 -5.45
CA GLY A 114 -24.12 12.18 -5.16
C GLY A 114 -24.81 11.48 -3.99
N TYR A 115 -24.71 10.15 -3.90
CA TYR A 115 -25.20 9.40 -2.74
C TYR A 115 -24.41 9.74 -1.46
N MET A 116 -23.09 9.81 -1.55
CA MET A 116 -22.25 10.20 -0.42
C MET A 116 -22.53 11.62 0.03
N ALA A 117 -22.71 12.57 -0.90
CA ALA A 117 -23.06 13.95 -0.62
C ALA A 117 -24.38 14.06 0.16
N ASP A 118 -25.40 13.29 -0.24
CA ASP A 118 -26.68 13.23 0.48
C ASP A 118 -26.50 12.70 1.92
N LEU A 119 -25.70 11.66 2.12
CA LEU A 119 -25.38 11.15 3.46
C LEU A 119 -24.64 12.18 4.32
N LEU A 120 -23.66 12.90 3.75
CA LEU A 120 -22.86 13.89 4.47
C LEU A 120 -23.64 15.16 4.85
N ARG A 121 -24.75 15.46 4.20
CA ARG A 121 -25.65 16.55 4.61
C ARG A 121 -26.39 16.22 5.92
N HIS A 122 -26.64 14.96 6.20
CA HIS A 122 -27.28 14.51 7.44
C HIS A 122 -26.27 14.18 8.53
N GLU A 123 -25.13 13.60 8.15
CA GLU A 123 -24.05 13.23 9.05
C GLU A 123 -22.71 13.79 8.55
N PRO A 124 -22.42 15.08 8.82
CA PRO A 124 -21.26 15.76 8.27
C PRO A 124 -19.94 15.18 8.80
N VAL A 125 -18.93 15.20 7.94
CA VAL A 125 -17.52 14.96 8.27
C VAL A 125 -16.73 16.25 8.04
N THR A 126 -15.58 16.38 8.71
CA THR A 126 -14.72 17.56 8.57
C THR A 126 -13.76 17.46 7.40
N HIS A 127 -13.45 16.23 6.99
CA HIS A 127 -12.50 15.93 5.91
C HIS A 127 -12.77 14.55 5.30
N LEU A 128 -12.44 14.39 4.01
CA LEU A 128 -12.44 13.11 3.33
C LEU A 128 -11.01 12.67 3.04
N HIS A 129 -10.67 11.43 3.33
CA HIS A 129 -9.39 10.85 2.93
C HIS A 129 -9.59 9.60 2.09
N ALA A 130 -8.99 9.57 0.91
CA ALA A 130 -9.13 8.46 -0.03
C ALA A 130 -7.82 7.70 -0.24
N HIS A 131 -7.90 6.39 -0.42
CA HIS A 131 -6.74 5.59 -0.82
C HIS A 131 -6.82 5.20 -2.29
N PHE A 132 -5.70 5.40 -3.00
CA PHE A 132 -5.50 5.19 -4.42
C PHE A 132 -6.18 6.24 -5.32
N THR A 133 -5.49 6.71 -6.35
CA THR A 133 -5.98 7.63 -7.40
C THR A 133 -6.90 6.91 -8.39
N THR A 134 -7.88 6.19 -7.85
CA THR A 134 -8.87 5.40 -8.58
C THR A 134 -10.27 5.75 -8.10
N ALA A 135 -11.19 4.79 -8.07
CA ALA A 135 -12.57 5.03 -7.67
C ALA A 135 -12.73 5.81 -6.34
N PRO A 136 -11.98 5.54 -5.24
CA PRO A 136 -12.15 6.30 -4.01
C PRO A 136 -11.86 7.80 -4.15
N THR A 137 -10.74 8.15 -4.78
CA THR A 137 -10.35 9.56 -4.98
C THR A 137 -11.31 10.28 -5.92
N GLN A 138 -11.80 9.60 -6.97
CA GLN A 138 -12.81 10.16 -7.88
C GLN A 138 -14.12 10.46 -7.15
N VAL A 139 -14.57 9.56 -6.28
CA VAL A 139 -15.76 9.79 -5.45
C VAL A 139 -15.52 10.95 -4.49
N ALA A 140 -14.34 11.03 -3.84
CA ALA A 140 -14.01 12.15 -2.95
C ALA A 140 -13.99 13.49 -3.69
N MET A 141 -13.37 13.56 -4.87
CA MET A 141 -13.33 14.76 -5.73
C MET A 141 -14.74 15.25 -6.10
N PHE A 142 -15.57 14.36 -6.64
CA PHE A 142 -16.94 14.75 -7.01
C PHE A 142 -17.80 15.11 -5.78
N THR A 143 -17.58 14.45 -4.64
CA THR A 143 -18.27 14.80 -3.39
C THR A 143 -17.87 16.18 -2.91
N HIS A 144 -16.57 16.53 -2.97
CA HIS A 144 -16.07 17.88 -2.70
C HIS A 144 -16.76 18.93 -3.59
N GLU A 145 -16.85 18.69 -4.90
CA GLU A 145 -17.53 19.59 -5.83
C GLU A 145 -19.02 19.80 -5.49
N LEU A 146 -19.70 18.75 -5.02
CA LEU A 146 -21.12 18.79 -4.68
C LEU A 146 -21.42 19.50 -3.35
N VAL A 147 -20.64 19.22 -2.29
CA VAL A 147 -20.97 19.66 -0.91
C VAL A 147 -19.84 20.37 -0.17
N ASP A 148 -18.74 20.67 -0.85
CA ASP A 148 -17.61 21.50 -0.35
C ASP A 148 -16.87 20.93 0.86
N VAL A 149 -16.90 19.59 1.04
CA VAL A 149 -16.10 18.93 2.05
C VAL A 149 -14.67 18.77 1.54
N PRO A 150 -13.64 19.30 2.23
CA PRO A 150 -12.25 19.16 1.79
C PRO A 150 -11.82 17.71 1.74
N TYR A 151 -10.92 17.37 0.81
CA TYR A 151 -10.40 16.04 0.71
C TYR A 151 -8.90 15.98 0.47
N SER A 152 -8.31 14.87 0.89
CA SER A 152 -6.95 14.44 0.54
C SER A 152 -6.98 12.99 0.06
N PHE A 153 -5.89 12.55 -0.56
CA PHE A 153 -5.77 11.15 -0.94
C PHE A 153 -4.33 10.67 -0.85
N THR A 154 -4.16 9.36 -0.62
CA THR A 154 -2.86 8.69 -0.67
C THR A 154 -2.68 7.96 -1.99
N ALA A 155 -1.65 8.36 -2.72
CA ALA A 155 -1.18 7.75 -3.96
C ALA A 155 -0.07 6.74 -3.67
N HIS A 156 -0.19 5.51 -4.21
CA HIS A 156 0.66 4.41 -3.78
C HIS A 156 1.70 3.97 -4.82
N ALA A 157 1.26 3.39 -5.95
CA ALA A 157 2.14 2.83 -6.97
C ALA A 157 1.41 2.66 -8.31
N ARG A 158 0.82 1.48 -8.57
CA ARG A 158 0.11 1.16 -9.81
C ARG A 158 -0.94 2.22 -10.18
N ASP A 159 -1.59 2.76 -9.20
CA ASP A 159 -2.61 3.81 -9.32
C ASP A 159 -2.07 5.14 -9.90
N ILE A 160 -0.77 5.40 -9.80
CA ILE A 160 -0.13 6.59 -10.38
C ILE A 160 0.72 6.26 -11.60
N TYR A 161 1.22 5.02 -11.73
CA TYR A 161 2.12 4.65 -12.83
C TYR A 161 1.41 4.03 -14.03
N ALA A 162 0.37 3.22 -13.81
CA ALA A 162 -0.26 2.40 -14.85
C ALA A 162 -1.79 2.54 -14.94
N ASP A 163 -2.51 2.64 -13.81
CA ASP A 163 -3.98 2.56 -13.81
C ASP A 163 -4.69 3.91 -14.02
N THR A 164 -3.98 5.03 -14.08
CA THR A 164 -4.57 6.36 -14.10
C THR A 164 -4.60 7.01 -15.47
N GLN A 165 -5.59 7.87 -15.69
CA GLN A 165 -5.57 8.84 -16.79
C GLN A 165 -4.83 10.10 -16.32
N PRO A 166 -3.80 10.57 -17.04
CA PRO A 166 -3.05 11.76 -16.64
C PRO A 166 -3.91 13.01 -16.43
N SER A 167 -4.95 13.21 -17.26
CA SER A 167 -5.87 14.36 -17.13
C SER A 167 -6.72 14.27 -15.85
N LEU A 168 -7.16 13.04 -15.49
CA LEU A 168 -7.96 12.82 -14.28
C LEU A 168 -7.10 12.96 -13.03
N LEU A 169 -5.89 12.38 -13.02
CA LEU A 169 -4.95 12.53 -11.91
C LEU A 169 -4.61 14.01 -11.65
N ARG A 170 -4.38 14.80 -12.72
CA ARG A 170 -4.16 16.24 -12.57
C ARG A 170 -5.34 16.94 -11.91
N ALA A 171 -6.57 16.63 -12.32
CA ALA A 171 -7.78 17.21 -11.73
C ALA A 171 -7.95 16.79 -10.26
N GLU A 172 -7.71 15.51 -9.93
CA GLU A 172 -7.73 15.00 -8.57
C GLU A 172 -6.73 15.73 -7.66
N MET A 173 -5.49 15.94 -8.15
CA MET A 173 -4.44 16.69 -7.44
C MET A 173 -4.79 18.18 -7.27
N GLU A 174 -5.35 18.82 -8.28
CA GLU A 174 -5.75 20.24 -8.24
C GLU A 174 -6.83 20.51 -7.20
N CYS A 175 -7.87 19.68 -7.20
CA CYS A 175 -9.01 19.83 -6.31
C CYS A 175 -8.71 19.40 -4.88
N ALA A 176 -7.75 18.50 -4.66
CA ALA A 176 -7.41 18.03 -3.33
C ALA A 176 -6.77 19.12 -2.46
N GLN A 177 -7.07 19.10 -1.17
CA GLN A 177 -6.38 19.90 -0.16
C GLN A 177 -4.93 19.45 -0.02
N ALA A 178 -4.67 18.14 -0.02
CA ALA A 178 -3.34 17.55 0.00
C ALA A 178 -3.32 16.22 -0.76
N VAL A 179 -2.14 15.90 -1.30
CA VAL A 179 -1.82 14.62 -1.89
C VAL A 179 -0.75 13.96 -1.03
N VAL A 180 -1.04 12.79 -0.51
CA VAL A 180 -0.09 12.00 0.27
C VAL A 180 0.53 10.93 -0.63
N THR A 181 1.80 10.67 -0.46
CA THR A 181 2.47 9.53 -1.11
C THR A 181 3.47 8.89 -0.16
N VAL A 182 3.95 7.70 -0.51
CA VAL A 182 4.65 6.81 0.42
C VAL A 182 6.17 6.83 0.28
N SER A 183 6.70 7.59 -0.69
CA SER A 183 8.12 7.74 -0.94
C SER A 183 8.44 9.08 -1.61
N GLU A 184 9.67 9.56 -1.47
CA GLU A 184 10.16 10.76 -2.17
C GLU A 184 10.18 10.53 -3.68
N TYR A 185 10.53 9.31 -4.12
CA TYR A 185 10.45 8.92 -5.52
C TYR A 185 9.05 9.16 -6.12
N ASN A 186 8.00 8.76 -5.39
CA ASN A 186 6.61 9.02 -5.81
C ASN A 186 6.30 10.51 -5.78
N ARG A 187 6.79 11.26 -4.78
CA ARG A 187 6.61 12.71 -4.68
C ARG A 187 7.19 13.43 -5.91
N GLU A 188 8.41 13.09 -6.28
CA GLU A 188 9.05 13.62 -7.48
C GLU A 188 8.31 13.23 -8.77
N TYR A 189 7.80 12.00 -8.84
CA TYR A 189 6.99 11.55 -9.97
C TYR A 189 5.70 12.40 -10.10
N LEU A 190 4.97 12.62 -9.02
CA LEU A 190 3.77 13.45 -9.00
C LEU A 190 4.08 14.92 -9.30
N HIS A 191 5.20 15.44 -8.79
CA HIS A 191 5.67 16.78 -9.11
C HIS A 191 5.91 16.96 -10.62
N ARG A 192 6.50 15.99 -11.30
CA ARG A 192 6.65 16.04 -12.77
C ARG A 192 5.33 16.06 -13.52
N ILE A 193 4.27 15.43 -12.98
CA ILE A 193 2.93 15.47 -13.57
C ILE A 193 2.31 16.86 -13.44
N LYS A 194 2.53 17.54 -12.28
CA LYS A 194 1.96 18.87 -11.99
C LYS A 194 2.91 19.69 -11.11
N PRO A 195 3.89 20.38 -11.68
CA PRO A 195 4.94 21.10 -10.92
C PRO A 195 4.42 22.18 -9.96
N HIS A 196 3.31 22.86 -10.29
CA HIS A 196 2.77 23.95 -9.49
C HIS A 196 2.07 23.52 -8.18
N LEU A 197 1.98 22.20 -7.92
CA LEU A 197 1.33 21.65 -6.72
C LEU A 197 2.33 21.14 -5.67
N ASP A 198 3.59 21.55 -5.73
CA ASP A 198 4.66 21.04 -4.86
C ASP A 198 4.31 21.19 -3.36
N GLY A 199 3.73 22.31 -2.97
CA GLY A 199 3.24 22.53 -1.60
C GLY A 199 2.13 21.60 -1.13
N LYS A 200 1.38 20.94 -2.04
CA LYS A 200 0.30 20.03 -1.70
C LYS A 200 0.73 18.57 -1.57
N VAL A 201 1.85 18.17 -2.20
CA VAL A 201 2.33 16.78 -2.19
C VAL A 201 3.20 16.52 -0.97
N ARG A 202 2.77 15.60 -0.12
CA ARG A 202 3.43 15.23 1.14
C ARG A 202 3.89 13.79 1.10
N CYS A 203 5.15 13.54 1.46
CA CYS A 203 5.64 12.18 1.67
C CYS A 203 5.36 11.75 3.12
N ILE A 204 4.54 10.72 3.28
CA ILE A 204 4.28 10.04 4.54
C ILE A 204 4.49 8.54 4.31
N ASN A 205 5.64 8.03 4.76
CA ASN A 205 5.95 6.61 4.63
C ASN A 205 4.93 5.76 5.39
N TYR A 206 4.75 4.52 4.95
CA TYR A 206 3.99 3.54 5.72
C TYR A 206 4.59 3.36 7.12
N GLY A 207 3.71 3.24 8.10
CA GLY A 207 4.13 2.89 9.46
C GLY A 207 3.84 1.42 9.77
N LEU A 208 4.67 0.83 10.62
CA LEU A 208 4.46 -0.49 11.20
C LEU A 208 4.10 -0.39 12.68
N ASP A 209 3.19 -1.24 13.11
CA ASP A 209 2.98 -1.51 14.55
C ASP A 209 4.07 -2.48 15.01
N LEU A 210 5.13 -1.93 15.57
CA LEU A 210 6.32 -2.70 15.94
C LEU A 210 6.05 -3.74 17.02
N SER A 211 4.98 -3.60 17.80
CA SER A 211 4.57 -4.61 18.78
C SER A 211 4.20 -5.96 18.15
N GLU A 212 3.93 -5.98 16.85
CA GLU A 212 3.58 -7.18 16.11
C GLU A 212 4.76 -7.92 15.51
N PHE A 213 5.95 -7.30 15.49
CA PHE A 213 7.15 -7.83 14.85
C PHE A 213 8.24 -8.09 15.89
N ASN A 214 8.35 -9.33 16.33
CA ASN A 214 9.35 -9.75 17.30
C ASN A 214 10.75 -9.66 16.70
N PHE A 215 11.59 -8.81 17.27
CA PHE A 215 12.99 -8.76 16.93
C PHE A 215 13.74 -9.87 17.70
N ARG A 216 14.23 -10.86 16.98
CA ARG A 216 15.04 -11.94 17.57
C ARG A 216 16.51 -11.64 17.36
N TRP A 217 17.19 -11.38 18.47
CA TRP A 217 18.63 -11.13 18.47
C TRP A 217 19.31 -11.69 19.74
N PRO A 218 20.52 -12.31 19.66
CA PRO A 218 21.09 -12.86 18.42
C PRO A 218 20.19 -13.96 17.83
N ARG A 219 20.16 -14.08 16.53
CA ARG A 219 19.56 -15.26 15.91
C ARG A 219 20.48 -16.43 16.24
N ALA A 220 20.06 -17.28 17.16
CA ALA A 220 20.71 -18.59 17.36
C ALA A 220 20.85 -19.23 15.99
N SER A 221 21.96 -19.94 15.76
CA SER A 221 22.24 -20.60 14.49
C SER A 221 20.97 -21.18 13.90
N ASP A 222 20.49 -20.55 12.80
CA ASP A 222 19.27 -20.99 12.12
C ASP A 222 19.41 -22.50 11.87
N PRO A 223 18.38 -23.31 12.17
CA PRO A 223 18.48 -24.75 11.93
C PRO A 223 18.75 -24.97 10.43
N PRO A 224 19.79 -25.72 10.08
CA PRO A 224 20.09 -26.03 8.68
C PRO A 224 18.95 -26.81 8.03
N PRO A 225 18.63 -26.60 6.74
CA PRO A 225 19.21 -25.56 5.87
C PRO A 225 18.59 -24.19 6.09
N PRO A 226 19.36 -23.05 5.91
CA PRO A 226 18.85 -21.70 6.04
C PRO A 226 17.71 -21.43 5.05
N ILE A 227 16.76 -20.60 5.47
CA ILE A 227 15.56 -20.27 4.68
C ILE A 227 15.71 -18.88 4.07
N ILE A 228 15.67 -18.80 2.74
CA ILE A 228 15.43 -17.57 1.98
C ILE A 228 13.93 -17.42 1.84
N LEU A 229 13.38 -16.32 2.32
CA LEU A 229 11.94 -16.03 2.27
C LEU A 229 11.63 -14.90 1.28
N ALA A 230 10.61 -15.10 0.47
CA ALA A 230 9.96 -14.03 -0.30
C ALA A 230 8.46 -14.00 0.00
N VAL A 231 7.90 -12.81 0.21
CA VAL A 231 6.46 -12.61 0.43
C VAL A 231 5.96 -11.58 -0.55
N ALA A 232 5.13 -11.97 -1.52
CA ALA A 232 4.64 -11.05 -2.54
C ALA A 232 3.43 -11.61 -3.30
N ARG A 233 2.66 -10.74 -3.94
CA ARG A 233 1.80 -11.18 -5.04
C ARG A 233 2.68 -11.72 -6.18
N LEU A 234 2.26 -12.81 -6.81
CA LEU A 234 3.02 -13.42 -7.91
C LEU A 234 2.72 -12.68 -9.22
N VAL A 235 3.29 -11.47 -9.33
CA VAL A 235 3.16 -10.55 -10.49
C VAL A 235 4.55 -10.07 -10.94
N GLU A 236 4.68 -9.63 -12.18
CA GLU A 236 5.94 -9.31 -12.84
C GLU A 236 6.86 -8.39 -12.01
N LYS A 237 6.33 -7.29 -11.52
CA LYS A 237 7.12 -6.28 -10.80
C LYS A 237 7.82 -6.77 -9.52
N LYS A 238 7.50 -7.97 -9.05
CA LYS A 238 8.14 -8.58 -7.87
C LYS A 238 9.44 -9.32 -8.16
N GLY A 239 9.77 -9.53 -9.46
CA GLY A 239 11.02 -10.15 -9.87
C GLY A 239 11.24 -11.59 -9.39
N LEU A 240 10.16 -12.31 -9.02
CA LEU A 240 10.28 -13.66 -8.44
C LEU A 240 10.88 -14.68 -9.42
N GLY A 241 10.77 -14.41 -10.72
CA GLY A 241 11.45 -15.21 -11.74
C GLY A 241 12.97 -15.14 -11.60
N ASP A 242 13.51 -13.96 -11.33
CA ASP A 242 14.94 -13.74 -11.14
C ASP A 242 15.41 -14.38 -9.82
N LEU A 243 14.56 -14.40 -8.79
CA LEU A 243 14.85 -15.07 -7.54
C LEU A 243 14.98 -16.58 -7.72
N VAL A 244 14.14 -17.22 -8.55
CA VAL A 244 14.26 -18.65 -8.87
C VAL A 244 15.55 -18.92 -9.66
N LEU A 245 15.91 -18.06 -10.62
CA LEU A 245 17.18 -18.19 -11.35
C LEU A 245 18.40 -17.99 -10.45
N ALA A 246 18.34 -17.05 -9.50
CA ALA A 246 19.39 -16.87 -8.50
C ALA A 246 19.52 -18.10 -7.58
N ALA A 247 18.41 -18.74 -7.22
CA ALA A 247 18.41 -20.00 -6.46
C ALA A 247 19.08 -21.15 -7.24
N ASP A 248 18.85 -21.24 -8.55
CA ASP A 248 19.52 -22.21 -9.42
C ASP A 248 21.04 -22.01 -9.41
N ILE A 249 21.49 -20.76 -9.52
CA ILE A 249 22.93 -20.43 -9.45
C ILE A 249 23.53 -20.84 -8.10
N LEU A 250 22.85 -20.54 -6.98
CA LEU A 250 23.30 -20.92 -5.65
C LEU A 250 23.39 -22.45 -5.50
N ARG A 251 22.39 -23.18 -6.01
CA ARG A 251 22.38 -24.64 -5.98
C ARG A 251 23.55 -25.24 -6.77
N LYS A 252 23.81 -24.71 -7.96
CA LYS A 252 24.95 -25.12 -8.82
C LYS A 252 26.32 -24.84 -8.16
N ARG A 253 26.40 -23.83 -7.28
CA ARG A 253 27.58 -23.51 -6.47
C ARG A 253 27.69 -24.39 -5.22
N GLY A 254 26.77 -25.33 -5.00
CA GLY A 254 26.82 -26.29 -3.87
C GLY A 254 26.23 -25.76 -2.56
N HIS A 255 25.52 -24.59 -2.57
CA HIS A 255 24.87 -24.10 -1.35
C HIS A 255 23.64 -24.93 -1.00
N ASN A 256 23.50 -25.24 0.29
CA ASN A 256 22.31 -25.89 0.85
C ASN A 256 21.41 -24.84 1.49
N PHE A 257 20.21 -24.67 0.97
CA PHE A 257 19.21 -23.70 1.45
C PHE A 257 17.79 -24.18 1.11
N ARG A 258 16.78 -23.50 1.66
CA ARG A 258 15.38 -23.58 1.22
C ARG A 258 14.93 -22.21 0.76
N LEU A 259 14.27 -22.12 -0.39
CA LEU A 259 13.58 -20.91 -0.85
C LEU A 259 12.08 -21.11 -0.65
N GLN A 260 11.47 -20.25 0.17
CA GLN A 260 10.02 -20.22 0.41
C GLN A 260 9.42 -18.95 -0.19
N ILE A 261 8.46 -19.11 -1.08
CA ILE A 261 7.73 -18.00 -1.71
C ILE A 261 6.28 -18.06 -1.23
N ILE A 262 5.87 -17.06 -0.46
CA ILE A 262 4.50 -16.90 0.04
C ILE A 262 3.77 -15.87 -0.81
N GLY A 263 2.59 -16.23 -1.29
CA GLY A 263 1.70 -15.40 -2.06
C GLY A 263 1.04 -16.15 -3.22
N ASP A 264 0.16 -15.45 -3.92
CA ASP A 264 -0.52 -15.98 -5.10
C ASP A 264 -0.64 -14.88 -6.18
N GLY A 265 -0.89 -15.28 -7.42
CA GLY A 265 -1.03 -14.37 -8.54
C GLY A 265 -0.90 -15.05 -9.90
N GLU A 266 -1.00 -14.26 -10.95
CA GLU A 266 -1.02 -14.71 -12.34
C GLU A 266 0.23 -15.49 -12.77
N LEU A 267 1.39 -15.20 -12.18
CA LEU A 267 2.66 -15.87 -12.50
C LEU A 267 2.85 -17.23 -11.79
N ARG A 268 1.88 -17.72 -11.01
CA ARG A 268 2.04 -18.97 -10.24
C ARG A 268 2.43 -20.16 -11.12
N HIS A 269 1.75 -20.33 -12.24
CA HIS A 269 2.04 -21.43 -13.16
C HIS A 269 3.44 -21.28 -13.75
N GLN A 270 3.79 -20.09 -14.24
CA GLN A 270 5.09 -19.81 -14.84
C GLN A 270 6.24 -20.06 -13.84
N LEU A 271 6.07 -19.65 -12.58
CA LEU A 271 7.08 -19.89 -11.53
C LEU A 271 7.23 -21.38 -11.23
N ARG A 272 6.13 -22.15 -11.22
CA ARG A 272 6.19 -23.61 -11.07
C ARG A 272 6.99 -24.27 -12.19
N CYS A 273 6.72 -23.90 -13.45
CA CYS A 273 7.48 -24.41 -14.60
C CYS A 273 8.97 -24.06 -14.44
N ARG A 274 9.29 -22.82 -14.12
CA ARG A 274 10.69 -22.39 -13.94
C ARG A 274 11.40 -23.15 -12.83
N VAL A 275 10.74 -23.42 -11.71
CA VAL A 275 11.28 -24.27 -10.63
C VAL A 275 11.55 -25.69 -11.12
N ALA A 276 10.65 -26.26 -11.94
CA ALA A 276 10.83 -27.60 -12.52
C ALA A 276 11.96 -27.62 -13.55
N ASP A 277 12.01 -26.66 -14.46
CA ASP A 277 13.04 -26.55 -15.50
C ASP A 277 14.46 -26.41 -14.91
N CYS A 278 14.57 -25.75 -13.74
CA CYS A 278 15.82 -25.64 -12.99
C CYS A 278 16.11 -26.84 -12.08
N GLY A 279 15.21 -27.82 -11.96
CA GLY A 279 15.39 -28.97 -11.06
C GLY A 279 15.41 -28.62 -9.57
N LEU A 280 14.67 -27.58 -9.13
CA LEU A 280 14.72 -27.02 -7.78
C LEU A 280 13.55 -27.47 -6.88
N GLN A 281 12.78 -28.50 -7.25
CA GLN A 281 11.57 -28.92 -6.51
C GLN A 281 11.84 -29.38 -5.08
N ASP A 282 13.06 -29.82 -4.80
CA ASP A 282 13.53 -30.27 -3.49
C ASP A 282 13.82 -29.12 -2.51
N CYS A 283 14.16 -27.93 -3.01
CA CYS A 283 14.57 -26.79 -2.20
C CYS A 283 13.71 -25.51 -2.39
N VAL A 284 12.86 -25.40 -3.42
CA VAL A 284 12.00 -24.25 -3.67
C VAL A 284 10.53 -24.60 -3.47
N SER A 285 9.83 -23.85 -2.61
CA SER A 285 8.42 -24.06 -2.28
C SER A 285 7.56 -22.83 -2.57
N LEU A 286 6.51 -22.97 -3.39
CA LEU A 286 5.48 -21.97 -3.60
C LEU A 286 4.30 -22.25 -2.66
N LEU A 287 4.23 -21.54 -1.53
CA LEU A 287 3.34 -21.85 -0.40
C LEU A 287 1.91 -21.32 -0.58
N GLY A 288 1.64 -20.57 -1.65
CA GLY A 288 0.35 -19.91 -1.87
C GLY A 288 0.12 -18.73 -0.94
N ALA A 289 -1.07 -18.11 -1.05
CA ALA A 289 -1.47 -17.04 -0.13
C ALA A 289 -1.63 -17.61 1.29
N GLN A 290 -1.09 -16.89 2.27
CA GLN A 290 -1.17 -17.26 3.69
C GLN A 290 -1.80 -16.14 4.52
N PRO A 291 -2.50 -16.45 5.62
CA PRO A 291 -2.91 -15.47 6.61
C PRO A 291 -1.72 -14.69 7.18
N HIS A 292 -1.94 -13.44 7.58
CA HIS A 292 -0.87 -12.54 8.06
C HIS A 292 -0.09 -13.13 9.25
N GLU A 293 -0.75 -13.84 10.15
CA GLU A 293 -0.13 -14.50 11.30
C GLU A 293 0.89 -15.57 10.86
N LYS A 294 0.56 -16.34 9.80
CA LYS A 294 1.49 -17.35 9.24
C LYS A 294 2.66 -16.68 8.51
N VAL A 295 2.41 -15.57 7.80
CA VAL A 295 3.48 -14.78 7.18
C VAL A 295 4.46 -14.29 8.23
N ARG A 296 3.95 -13.76 9.36
CA ARG A 296 4.76 -13.29 10.47
C ARG A 296 5.63 -14.38 11.08
N LEU A 297 5.08 -15.58 11.30
CA LEU A 297 5.86 -16.74 11.74
C LEU A 297 6.92 -17.16 10.73
N SER A 298 6.70 -16.93 9.43
CA SER A 298 7.69 -17.21 8.39
C SER A 298 8.85 -16.22 8.45
N TYR A 299 8.61 -14.93 8.73
CA TYR A 299 9.70 -13.97 9.00
C TYR A 299 10.56 -14.40 10.20
N GLU A 300 9.93 -14.92 11.26
CA GLU A 300 10.65 -15.37 12.45
C GLU A 300 11.57 -16.58 12.17
N ARG A 301 11.21 -17.44 11.23
CA ARG A 301 11.95 -18.67 10.87
C ARG A 301 12.94 -18.47 9.73
N ALA A 302 12.80 -17.42 8.97
CA ALA A 302 13.66 -17.17 7.81
C ALA A 302 15.04 -16.67 8.24
N SER A 303 16.06 -16.96 7.43
CA SER A 303 17.43 -16.49 7.60
C SER A 303 17.71 -15.24 6.81
N ILE A 304 17.05 -15.08 5.63
CA ILE A 304 17.20 -13.97 4.70
C ILE A 304 15.83 -13.66 4.10
N PHE A 305 15.55 -12.38 3.87
CA PHE A 305 14.40 -11.97 3.05
C PHE A 305 14.90 -11.46 1.70
N ALA A 306 14.29 -11.92 0.61
CA ALA A 306 14.66 -11.52 -0.74
C ALA A 306 13.43 -11.06 -1.54
N LEU A 307 13.50 -9.86 -2.10
CA LEU A 307 12.46 -9.33 -2.99
C LEU A 307 13.09 -8.48 -4.11
N PRO A 308 13.53 -9.09 -5.22
CA PRO A 308 14.22 -8.40 -6.31
C PRO A 308 13.24 -7.70 -7.25
N CYS A 309 12.58 -6.64 -6.78
CA CYS A 309 11.60 -5.88 -7.55
C CYS A 309 12.16 -5.38 -8.88
N VAL A 310 11.31 -5.35 -9.91
CA VAL A 310 11.62 -4.81 -11.25
C VAL A 310 10.54 -3.79 -11.65
N VAL A 311 10.81 -3.04 -12.70
CA VAL A 311 9.77 -2.28 -13.41
C VAL A 311 9.14 -3.23 -14.43
N ALA A 312 7.84 -3.47 -14.32
CA ALA A 312 7.11 -4.33 -15.24
C ALA A 312 6.99 -3.72 -16.64
N ALA A 313 6.70 -4.53 -17.65
CA ALA A 313 6.58 -4.10 -19.05
C ALA A 313 5.51 -3.02 -19.24
N ASP A 314 4.43 -3.01 -18.46
CA ASP A 314 3.39 -1.98 -18.46
C ASP A 314 3.78 -0.70 -17.68
N GLY A 315 5.01 -0.63 -17.14
CA GLY A 315 5.52 0.47 -16.33
C GLY A 315 5.12 0.39 -14.84
N ASP A 316 4.35 -0.63 -14.43
CA ASP A 316 4.01 -0.84 -13.01
C ASP A 316 5.26 -1.18 -12.19
N ARG A 317 5.35 -0.60 -11.01
CA ARG A 317 6.44 -0.80 -10.04
C ARG A 317 5.91 -0.62 -8.63
N ASP A 318 6.62 -1.12 -7.65
CA ASP A 318 6.27 -0.86 -6.26
C ASP A 318 6.77 0.53 -5.83
N GLY A 319 5.93 1.28 -5.11
CA GLY A 319 6.36 2.54 -4.50
C GLY A 319 7.32 2.26 -3.34
N LEU A 320 6.85 1.57 -2.33
CA LEU A 320 7.62 1.07 -1.18
C LEU A 320 6.99 -0.23 -0.69
N PRO A 321 7.61 -1.40 -0.88
CA PRO A 321 7.03 -2.69 -0.48
C PRO A 321 6.99 -2.87 1.04
N ASN A 322 5.80 -2.93 1.65
CA ASN A 322 5.63 -3.14 3.10
C ASN A 322 6.32 -4.38 3.64
N VAL A 323 6.38 -5.45 2.85
CA VAL A 323 7.02 -6.71 3.24
C VAL A 323 8.53 -6.56 3.49
N LEU A 324 9.19 -5.55 2.88
CA LEU A 324 10.58 -5.20 3.21
C LEU A 324 10.67 -4.56 4.61
N LEU A 325 9.75 -3.63 4.93
CA LEU A 325 9.68 -3.06 6.27
C LEU A 325 9.39 -4.13 7.33
N GLU A 326 8.46 -5.04 7.04
CA GLU A 326 8.10 -6.16 7.93
C GLU A 326 9.29 -7.08 8.19
N ALA A 327 10.04 -7.45 7.13
CA ALA A 327 11.23 -8.27 7.23
C ALA A 327 12.34 -7.59 8.06
N MET A 328 12.61 -6.30 7.78
CA MET A 328 13.59 -5.50 8.53
C MET A 328 13.17 -5.34 10.00
N ALA A 329 11.88 -5.15 10.28
CA ALA A 329 11.34 -5.09 11.64
C ALA A 329 11.55 -6.41 12.41
N CYS A 330 11.48 -7.56 11.74
CA CYS A 330 11.80 -8.87 12.33
C CYS A 330 13.30 -9.12 12.49
N GLY A 331 14.17 -8.19 12.06
CA GLY A 331 15.63 -8.38 12.07
C GLY A 331 16.11 -9.39 11.02
N LEU A 332 15.44 -9.47 9.87
CA LEU A 332 15.94 -10.20 8.71
C LEU A 332 16.88 -9.31 7.90
N PRO A 333 18.07 -9.81 7.52
CA PRO A 333 18.83 -9.17 6.46
C PRO A 333 18.04 -9.24 5.16
N VAL A 334 17.98 -8.12 4.45
CA VAL A 334 17.18 -7.98 3.23
C VAL A 334 18.07 -7.85 2.00
N VAL A 335 17.67 -8.54 0.91
CA VAL A 335 18.29 -8.39 -0.41
C VAL A 335 17.19 -7.95 -1.38
N SER A 336 17.41 -6.84 -2.07
CA SER A 336 16.42 -6.25 -2.99
C SER A 336 17.10 -5.55 -4.17
N THR A 337 16.37 -4.69 -4.86
CA THR A 337 16.83 -3.92 -6.02
C THR A 337 16.51 -2.43 -5.85
N PRO A 338 17.26 -1.49 -6.45
CA PRO A 338 17.04 -0.06 -6.31
C PRO A 338 15.87 0.45 -7.18
N VAL A 339 14.69 -0.17 -7.07
CA VAL A 339 13.50 0.23 -7.82
C VAL A 339 12.64 1.19 -7.00
N ALA A 340 12.25 2.30 -7.59
CA ALA A 340 11.38 3.33 -7.01
C ALA A 340 11.85 3.77 -5.60
N GLY A 341 10.99 3.67 -4.57
CA GLY A 341 11.31 4.08 -3.20
C GLY A 341 12.15 3.10 -2.40
N ILE A 342 12.56 1.96 -2.95
CA ILE A 342 13.36 0.97 -2.20
C ILE A 342 14.70 1.55 -1.70
N PRO A 343 15.44 2.38 -2.46
CA PRO A 343 16.67 3.02 -1.97
C PRO A 343 16.47 3.99 -0.78
N GLU A 344 15.26 4.49 -0.58
CA GLU A 344 14.93 5.31 0.60
C GLU A 344 14.84 4.44 1.88
N LEU A 345 14.39 3.19 1.71
CA LEU A 345 14.29 2.22 2.79
C LEU A 345 15.63 1.52 3.05
N ILE A 346 16.33 1.10 1.99
CA ILE A 346 17.53 0.27 2.06
C ILE A 346 18.73 1.06 1.53
N GLU A 347 19.70 1.33 2.41
CA GLU A 347 21.03 1.79 2.06
C GLU A 347 21.92 0.56 1.91
N SER A 348 22.36 0.29 0.66
CA SER A 348 23.13 -0.92 0.37
C SER A 348 24.41 -0.99 1.21
N GLU A 349 24.77 -2.19 1.66
CA GLU A 349 25.90 -2.49 2.55
C GLU A 349 25.75 -2.00 4.00
N ARG A 350 24.71 -1.25 4.32
CA ARG A 350 24.46 -0.72 5.67
C ARG A 350 23.30 -1.45 6.37
N ASP A 351 22.11 -1.42 5.78
CA ASP A 351 20.87 -1.98 6.35
C ASP A 351 20.18 -2.99 5.42
N GLY A 352 20.86 -3.37 4.32
CA GLY A 352 20.46 -4.39 3.37
C GLY A 352 21.45 -4.48 2.21
N LEU A 353 21.15 -5.30 1.21
CA LEU A 353 21.90 -5.35 -0.04
C LEU A 353 20.98 -5.00 -1.21
N LEU A 354 21.45 -4.11 -2.08
CA LEU A 354 20.76 -3.78 -3.33
C LEU A 354 21.60 -4.26 -4.52
N VAL A 355 20.95 -4.96 -5.44
CA VAL A 355 21.55 -5.44 -6.69
C VAL A 355 20.79 -4.88 -7.90
N ALA A 356 21.38 -4.86 -9.07
CA ALA A 356 20.70 -4.41 -10.30
C ALA A 356 19.41 -5.24 -10.54
N PRO A 357 18.29 -4.61 -10.91
CA PRO A 357 17.08 -5.33 -11.28
C PRO A 357 17.30 -6.16 -12.56
N GLY A 358 16.71 -7.36 -12.64
CA GLY A 358 16.88 -8.25 -13.77
C GLY A 358 18.28 -8.90 -13.87
N ASP A 359 19.03 -8.94 -12.75
CA ASP A 359 20.38 -9.55 -12.70
C ASP A 359 20.42 -10.74 -11.70
N PRO A 360 19.97 -11.94 -12.10
CA PRO A 360 20.03 -13.12 -11.26
C PRO A 360 21.45 -13.49 -10.77
N PRO A 361 22.53 -13.36 -11.54
CA PRO A 361 23.89 -13.56 -11.05
C PRO A 361 24.30 -12.64 -9.90
N ALA A 362 24.02 -11.34 -9.99
CA ALA A 362 24.27 -10.39 -8.91
C ALA A 362 23.41 -10.69 -7.67
N LEU A 363 22.14 -11.06 -7.88
CA LEU A 363 21.24 -11.47 -6.80
C LEU A 363 21.77 -12.73 -6.09
N ALA A 364 22.20 -13.74 -6.84
CA ALA A 364 22.80 -14.95 -6.28
C ALA A 364 24.05 -14.62 -5.45
N LYS A 365 24.96 -13.76 -5.95
CA LYS A 365 26.14 -13.32 -5.23
C LYS A 365 25.82 -12.60 -3.91
N ALA A 366 24.81 -11.73 -3.92
CA ALA A 366 24.36 -11.02 -2.71
C ALA A 366 23.76 -11.98 -1.68
N LEU A 367 22.91 -12.91 -2.12
CA LEU A 367 22.35 -13.96 -1.26
C LEU A 367 23.45 -14.87 -0.68
N GLU A 368 24.42 -15.28 -1.51
CA GLU A 368 25.57 -16.10 -1.08
C GLU A 368 26.36 -15.40 0.03
N ARG A 369 26.67 -14.11 -0.11
CA ARG A 369 27.36 -13.33 0.92
C ARG A 369 26.60 -13.35 2.25
N VAL A 370 25.29 -13.14 2.22
CA VAL A 370 24.47 -13.16 3.44
C VAL A 370 24.37 -14.59 4.03
N LEU A 371 24.35 -15.63 3.20
CA LEU A 371 24.33 -17.02 3.66
C LEU A 371 25.64 -17.43 4.35
N THR A 372 26.78 -16.97 3.85
CA THR A 372 28.12 -17.44 4.28
C THR A 372 28.77 -16.52 5.31
N ASP A 373 28.44 -15.24 5.35
CA ASP A 373 29.01 -14.25 6.27
C ASP A 373 28.04 -13.92 7.41
N ALA A 374 28.21 -14.58 8.55
CA ALA A 374 27.38 -14.36 9.74
C ALA A 374 27.53 -12.93 10.30
N TYR A 375 28.72 -12.34 10.23
CA TYR A 375 28.95 -10.98 10.72
C TYR A 375 28.21 -9.94 9.87
N LEU A 376 28.29 -10.07 8.54
CA LEU A 376 27.52 -9.24 7.60
C LEU A 376 26.01 -9.35 7.89
N ARG A 377 25.52 -10.60 8.00
CA ARG A 377 24.11 -10.89 8.28
C ARG A 377 23.64 -10.19 9.54
N ASP A 378 24.40 -10.31 10.60
CA ASP A 378 24.12 -9.73 11.91
C ASP A 378 24.12 -8.19 11.88
N ARG A 379 25.11 -7.60 11.24
CA ARG A 379 25.22 -6.15 11.10
C ARG A 379 24.04 -5.57 10.31
N LEU A 380 23.71 -6.15 9.15
CA LEU A 380 22.58 -5.70 8.32
C LEU A 380 21.27 -5.76 9.09
N ALA A 381 21.01 -6.87 9.80
CA ALA A 381 19.79 -7.08 10.58
C ALA A 381 19.59 -6.03 11.68
N ARG A 382 20.63 -5.73 12.46
CA ARG A 382 20.56 -4.71 13.54
C ARG A 382 20.33 -3.32 12.99
N THR A 383 21.09 -2.94 11.96
CA THR A 383 20.98 -1.60 11.37
C THR A 383 19.62 -1.41 10.72
N ALA A 384 19.12 -2.44 10.02
CA ALA A 384 17.78 -2.44 9.44
C ALA A 384 16.70 -2.23 10.51
N ARG A 385 16.73 -2.98 11.62
CA ARG A 385 15.76 -2.86 12.71
C ARG A 385 15.80 -1.46 13.33
N ALA A 386 16.96 -0.92 13.64
CA ALA A 386 17.11 0.42 14.22
C ALA A 386 16.48 1.50 13.32
N LYS A 387 16.71 1.41 11.99
CA LYS A 387 16.10 2.32 11.02
C LYS A 387 14.57 2.26 11.03
N ILE A 388 14.00 1.03 11.12
CA ILE A 388 12.55 0.87 11.19
C ILE A 388 11.98 1.48 12.48
N GLU A 389 12.62 1.26 13.62
CA GLU A 389 12.19 1.84 14.90
C GLU A 389 12.20 3.37 14.89
N GLU A 390 13.21 3.98 14.26
CA GLU A 390 13.37 5.42 14.21
C GLU A 390 12.40 6.10 13.24
N HIS A 391 12.16 5.50 12.06
CA HIS A 391 11.53 6.24 10.95
C HIS A 391 10.17 5.70 10.50
N PHE A 392 9.80 4.47 10.88
CA PHE A 392 8.63 3.79 10.32
C PHE A 392 7.59 3.38 11.37
N SER A 393 7.43 4.16 12.43
CA SER A 393 6.37 3.96 13.43
C SER A 393 5.00 4.30 12.86
N ILE A 394 4.01 3.43 13.10
CA ILE A 394 2.62 3.65 12.67
C ILE A 394 2.01 4.88 13.35
N GLU A 395 2.37 5.13 14.62
CA GLU A 395 1.90 6.29 15.37
C GLU A 395 2.44 7.59 14.79
N GLY A 396 3.71 7.60 14.36
CA GLY A 396 4.33 8.74 13.68
C GLY A 396 3.66 9.05 12.34
N SER A 397 3.36 8.02 11.55
CA SER A 397 2.66 8.17 10.26
C SER A 397 1.22 8.65 10.45
N ALA A 398 0.47 8.08 11.42
CA ALA A 398 -0.89 8.49 11.74
C ALA A 398 -0.97 9.95 12.21
N LYS A 399 -0.03 10.41 13.05
CA LYS A 399 0.03 11.82 13.49
C LYS A 399 0.27 12.78 12.33
N ARG A 400 1.21 12.46 11.43
CA ARG A 400 1.47 13.28 10.22
C ARG A 400 0.25 13.34 9.30
N LEU A 401 -0.49 12.24 9.19
CA LEU A 401 -1.71 12.19 8.40
C LEU A 401 -2.84 12.99 9.07
N LEU A 402 -2.97 12.91 10.39
CA LEU A 402 -3.93 13.70 11.17
C LEU A 402 -3.69 15.22 11.01
N ASP A 403 -2.43 15.66 10.97
CA ASP A 403 -2.09 17.06 10.70
C ASP A 403 -2.66 17.56 9.36
N ILE A 404 -2.71 16.70 8.33
CA ILE A 404 -3.32 17.02 7.04
C ILE A 404 -4.85 17.17 7.17
N PHE A 405 -5.50 16.34 7.98
CA PHE A 405 -6.95 16.36 8.14
C PHE A 405 -7.45 17.59 8.93
N VAL A 406 -6.64 18.09 9.85
CA VAL A 406 -7.04 19.15 10.80
C VAL A 406 -6.58 20.54 10.36
N ARG A 407 -5.45 20.63 9.64
CA ARG A 407 -4.87 21.91 9.22
C ARG A 407 -5.11 22.14 7.73
N PRO A 408 -5.74 23.25 7.31
CA PRO A 408 -5.73 23.61 5.91
C PRO A 408 -4.27 23.81 5.46
N VAL A 409 -3.89 23.18 4.35
CA VAL A 409 -2.60 23.46 3.70
C VAL A 409 -2.69 24.91 3.19
N LYS A 410 -1.83 25.79 3.73
CA LYS A 410 -1.71 27.19 3.30
C LYS A 410 -1.14 27.26 1.87
#